data_5e4f7351aa8698d199f27f9d6ab6555b
#
_entry.id   5e4f7351aa8698d199f27f9d6ab6555b
#
_cell.length_a   1.000
_cell.length_b   1.000
_cell.length_c   1.000
_cell.angle_alpha   90.00
_cell.angle_beta   90.00
_cell.angle_gamma   90.00
#
_symmetry.space_group_name_H-M   'P 1'
#
loop_
_entity.id
_entity.type
_entity.pdbx_description
1 polymer ?
#
loop_
_entity_poly.entity_id
_entity_poly.type
_entity_poly.pdbx_seq_one_letter_code
_entity_poly.pdbx_strand_id
1 'polypeptide(L)'
;MSQDYVITDISLADWGRKELSIAETEMPGLMALRYEFGVAKPLQGARVAGCLHMTVQTAVLIETLVALGADVRWSSCNIFSTQDHAAAAIAASGVPVFAKKGETLGEYWEYVDRIFDWPNDTTANLILDDGGDATMYILLGARAEAGETVLASPSSEEEEFLKAQIDKRMASSPGWFTKQRDALKGVSEETTTGVLRLYQLAEAGGLPFPAINVNDSVTKSKFDNLYGCRESLVDGIRRATDVMLAGKVAVVAGYGDVGKGSAASLRQGGARVMVTEVDPICALQAAMEGYEVVTMEQAAPKADIFVTATGNRDVITIDHMREMKDRAIVCNIGHFDNEIQVAALNNYSWSEVKPQVDEIEFPDGKRMILLAKGRLVNLGCATGHPSFVMSASFTNQVLAQMELWAEGEKYENKVYTLPRHLDEKVAALHLAKVGATLSQLRPDQADYIGVEQQGPFKSEQYRY
;
A
#
# COMPACT_ATOMS: atom_id res chain seq x y z
N MET A 1 1.73 26.18 -22.17
CA MET A 1 0.79 25.29 -21.47
C MET A 1 1.23 25.28 -20.02
N SER A 2 0.33 25.53 -19.07
CA SER A 2 0.65 25.38 -17.63
C SER A 2 1.03 23.91 -17.40
N GLN A 3 2.11 23.69 -16.69
CA GLN A 3 2.55 22.34 -16.34
C GLN A 3 1.52 21.73 -15.38
N ASP A 4 0.88 20.62 -15.79
CA ASP A 4 -0.15 19.95 -14.97
C ASP A 4 0.49 18.85 -14.11
N TYR A 5 1.45 19.25 -13.28
CA TYR A 5 2.10 18.40 -12.28
C TYR A 5 2.66 19.21 -11.12
N VAL A 6 2.88 18.55 -9.98
CA VAL A 6 3.67 19.07 -8.85
C VAL A 6 4.66 18.00 -8.44
N ILE A 7 5.94 18.29 -8.59
CA ILE A 7 7.07 17.41 -8.25
C ILE A 7 8.21 18.25 -7.67
N THR A 8 9.20 17.61 -7.09
CA THR A 8 10.35 18.30 -6.50
C THR A 8 11.24 18.92 -7.59
N ASP A 9 11.67 18.15 -8.59
CA ASP A 9 12.61 18.61 -9.62
C ASP A 9 12.48 17.77 -10.89
N ILE A 10 12.10 18.41 -12.00
CA ILE A 10 11.97 17.74 -13.32
C ILE A 10 13.31 17.27 -13.90
N SER A 11 14.43 17.83 -13.46
CA SER A 11 15.77 17.41 -13.91
C SER A 11 16.15 16.01 -13.49
N LEU A 12 15.42 15.42 -12.53
CA LEU A 12 15.59 14.03 -12.09
C LEU A 12 14.98 13.01 -13.08
N ALA A 13 14.28 13.45 -14.12
CA ALA A 13 13.54 12.56 -15.04
C ALA A 13 14.45 11.54 -15.74
N ASP A 14 15.64 11.94 -16.17
CA ASP A 14 16.58 11.02 -16.86
C ASP A 14 17.08 9.93 -15.90
N TRP A 15 17.31 10.25 -14.63
CA TRP A 15 17.64 9.25 -13.63
C TRP A 15 16.44 8.31 -13.40
N GLY A 16 15.26 8.87 -13.18
CA GLY A 16 14.04 8.09 -13.02
C GLY A 16 13.83 7.11 -14.20
N ARG A 17 13.99 7.57 -15.42
CA ARG A 17 13.85 6.71 -16.62
C ARG A 17 14.82 5.53 -16.62
N LYS A 18 16.04 5.70 -16.16
CA LYS A 18 17.02 4.61 -16.05
C LYS A 18 16.59 3.57 -15.01
N GLU A 19 16.10 4.01 -13.86
CA GLU A 19 15.59 3.08 -12.83
C GLU A 19 14.30 2.38 -13.27
N LEU A 20 13.39 3.08 -13.95
CA LEU A 20 12.21 2.44 -14.55
C LEU A 20 12.61 1.33 -15.53
N SER A 21 13.64 1.55 -16.36
CA SER A 21 14.10 0.53 -17.31
C SER A 21 14.64 -0.73 -16.62
N ILE A 22 15.24 -0.59 -15.43
CA ILE A 22 15.64 -1.73 -14.60
C ILE A 22 14.39 -2.42 -14.03
N ALA A 23 13.46 -1.65 -13.45
CA ALA A 23 12.23 -2.18 -12.87
C ALA A 23 11.39 -2.96 -13.90
N GLU A 24 11.28 -2.47 -15.13
CA GLU A 24 10.57 -3.16 -16.21
C GLU A 24 11.13 -4.57 -16.47
N THR A 25 12.44 -4.79 -16.35
CA THR A 25 13.03 -6.12 -16.49
C THR A 25 12.62 -7.08 -15.37
N GLU A 26 12.24 -6.56 -14.20
CA GLU A 26 11.82 -7.32 -13.02
C GLU A 26 10.30 -7.37 -12.84
N MET A 27 9.53 -6.75 -13.76
CA MET A 27 8.06 -6.67 -13.66
C MET A 27 7.36 -7.39 -14.83
N PRO A 28 7.55 -8.73 -14.95
CA PRO A 28 7.13 -9.49 -16.13
C PRO A 28 5.61 -9.47 -16.35
N GLY A 29 4.81 -9.38 -15.28
CA GLY A 29 3.35 -9.35 -15.39
C GLY A 29 2.86 -8.10 -16.11
N LEU A 30 3.34 -6.90 -15.70
CA LEU A 30 2.96 -5.65 -16.34
C LEU A 30 3.47 -5.58 -17.79
N MET A 31 4.70 -6.03 -18.05
CA MET A 31 5.25 -6.05 -19.41
C MET A 31 4.49 -7.01 -20.33
N ALA A 32 4.03 -8.15 -19.79
CA ALA A 32 3.20 -9.09 -20.54
C ALA A 32 1.83 -8.47 -20.89
N LEU A 33 1.19 -7.75 -19.96
CA LEU A 33 -0.08 -7.05 -20.23
C LEU A 33 0.09 -5.96 -21.30
N ARG A 34 1.19 -5.18 -21.26
CA ARG A 34 1.49 -4.21 -22.34
C ARG A 34 1.62 -4.89 -23.70
N TYR A 35 2.28 -6.04 -23.76
CA TYR A 35 2.44 -6.81 -24.97
C TYR A 35 1.11 -7.40 -25.48
N GLU A 36 0.32 -8.00 -24.57
CA GLU A 36 -0.95 -8.67 -24.89
C GLU A 36 -2.03 -7.66 -25.33
N PHE A 37 -2.16 -6.54 -24.62
CA PHE A 37 -3.30 -5.64 -24.75
C PHE A 37 -2.98 -4.25 -25.31
N GLY A 38 -1.71 -3.89 -25.47
CA GLY A 38 -1.32 -2.54 -25.89
C GLY A 38 -1.87 -2.10 -27.24
N VAL A 39 -2.11 -3.05 -28.17
CA VAL A 39 -2.75 -2.75 -29.47
C VAL A 39 -4.26 -2.57 -29.34
N ALA A 40 -4.91 -3.40 -28.53
CA ALA A 40 -6.37 -3.39 -28.36
C ALA A 40 -6.87 -2.21 -27.50
N LYS A 41 -6.01 -1.69 -26.61
CA LYS A 41 -6.28 -0.58 -25.69
C LYS A 41 -7.59 -0.75 -24.91
N PRO A 42 -7.73 -1.81 -24.11
CA PRO A 42 -8.98 -2.14 -23.41
C PRO A 42 -9.44 -1.06 -22.43
N LEU A 43 -8.55 -0.16 -21.99
CA LEU A 43 -8.88 0.97 -21.11
C LEU A 43 -9.13 2.27 -21.87
N GLN A 44 -9.36 2.23 -23.18
CA GLN A 44 -9.66 3.44 -23.94
C GLN A 44 -10.88 4.15 -23.40
N GLY A 45 -10.72 5.43 -22.99
CA GLY A 45 -11.77 6.26 -22.38
C GLY A 45 -11.87 6.13 -20.86
N ALA A 46 -11.13 5.21 -20.25
CA ALA A 46 -10.96 5.19 -18.79
C ALA A 46 -10.14 6.41 -18.34
N ARG A 47 -10.62 7.10 -17.32
CA ARG A 47 -9.94 8.21 -16.63
C ARG A 47 -9.69 7.79 -15.19
N VAL A 48 -8.44 7.36 -14.91
CA VAL A 48 -8.06 6.78 -13.64
C VAL A 48 -7.47 7.87 -12.72
N ALA A 49 -8.13 8.10 -11.59
CA ALA A 49 -7.57 8.83 -10.47
C ALA A 49 -6.80 7.84 -9.60
N GLY A 50 -5.48 7.90 -9.61
CA GLY A 50 -4.62 7.00 -8.84
C GLY A 50 -4.07 7.67 -7.59
N CYS A 51 -4.23 7.03 -6.42
CA CYS A 51 -3.66 7.44 -5.14
C CYS A 51 -2.93 6.25 -4.54
N LEU A 52 -1.66 6.10 -4.89
CA LEU A 52 -0.80 5.01 -4.44
C LEU A 52 0.66 5.49 -4.45
N HIS A 53 1.50 4.95 -3.55
CA HIS A 53 2.90 5.33 -3.38
C HIS A 53 3.62 5.62 -4.72
N MET A 54 4.10 6.85 -4.93
CA MET A 54 4.76 7.24 -6.19
C MET A 54 6.20 6.74 -6.25
N THR A 55 6.36 5.43 -6.42
CA THR A 55 7.65 4.73 -6.54
C THR A 55 8.03 4.46 -7.99
N VAL A 56 9.24 3.95 -8.22
CA VAL A 56 9.69 3.47 -9.52
C VAL A 56 8.75 2.38 -10.05
N GLN A 57 8.30 1.45 -9.21
CA GLN A 57 7.37 0.39 -9.59
C GLN A 57 6.00 0.93 -9.98
N THR A 58 5.52 1.93 -9.25
CA THR A 58 4.27 2.63 -9.57
C THR A 58 4.35 3.38 -10.89
N ALA A 59 5.51 3.94 -11.22
CA ALA A 59 5.72 4.55 -12.53
C ALA A 59 5.54 3.53 -13.68
N VAL A 60 6.01 2.29 -13.51
CA VAL A 60 5.77 1.21 -14.48
C VAL A 60 4.28 0.84 -14.56
N LEU A 61 3.56 0.84 -13.44
CA LEU A 61 2.09 0.66 -13.40
C LEU A 61 1.38 1.76 -14.20
N ILE A 62 1.69 3.03 -13.91
CA ILE A 62 1.11 4.19 -14.60
C ILE A 62 1.31 4.08 -16.11
N GLU A 63 2.53 3.83 -16.57
CA GLU A 63 2.83 3.67 -17.99
C GLU A 63 2.12 2.45 -18.60
N THR A 64 1.87 1.40 -17.81
CA THR A 64 1.09 0.25 -18.29
C THR A 64 -0.37 0.65 -18.51
N LEU A 65 -1.02 1.33 -17.55
CA LEU A 65 -2.38 1.84 -17.72
C LEU A 65 -2.50 2.75 -18.95
N VAL A 66 -1.55 3.66 -19.15
CA VAL A 66 -1.49 4.54 -20.32
C VAL A 66 -1.31 3.74 -21.62
N ALA A 67 -0.42 2.75 -21.62
CA ALA A 67 -0.21 1.88 -22.80
C ALA A 67 -1.48 1.11 -23.18
N LEU A 68 -2.31 0.76 -22.19
CA LEU A 68 -3.61 0.11 -22.37
C LEU A 68 -4.74 1.08 -22.74
N GLY A 69 -4.47 2.38 -22.84
CA GLY A 69 -5.39 3.40 -23.35
C GLY A 69 -6.05 4.26 -22.29
N ALA A 70 -5.71 4.13 -21.02
CA ALA A 70 -6.25 4.99 -19.95
C ALA A 70 -5.63 6.40 -19.99
N ASP A 71 -6.41 7.40 -19.63
CA ASP A 71 -5.91 8.68 -19.17
C ASP A 71 -5.71 8.57 -17.64
N VAL A 72 -4.58 9.05 -17.12
CA VAL A 72 -4.19 8.85 -15.72
C VAL A 72 -3.79 10.17 -15.07
N ARG A 73 -4.22 10.38 -13.83
CA ARG A 73 -3.73 11.43 -12.92
C ARG A 73 -3.34 10.77 -11.60
N TRP A 74 -2.20 11.14 -11.01
CA TRP A 74 -1.63 10.39 -9.91
C TRP A 74 -1.16 11.25 -8.74
N SER A 75 -1.43 10.78 -7.50
CA SER A 75 -0.81 11.28 -6.27
C SER A 75 -0.26 10.13 -5.43
N SER A 76 0.61 10.44 -4.47
CA SER A 76 1.03 9.46 -3.48
C SER A 76 -0.04 9.28 -2.41
N CYS A 77 -0.09 8.10 -1.79
CA CYS A 77 -0.93 7.80 -0.62
C CYS A 77 -0.18 7.94 0.71
N ASN A 78 1.03 8.50 0.69
CA ASN A 78 1.84 8.68 1.90
C ASN A 78 2.87 9.81 1.68
N ILE A 79 3.01 10.69 2.67
CA ILE A 79 3.85 11.90 2.60
C ILE A 79 5.36 11.63 2.47
N PHE A 80 5.85 10.41 2.79
CA PHE A 80 7.28 10.08 2.75
C PHE A 80 7.66 9.04 1.69
N SER A 81 6.68 8.43 0.99
CA SER A 81 6.94 7.29 0.12
C SER A 81 7.33 7.63 -1.31
N THR A 82 7.14 8.88 -1.74
CA THR A 82 7.47 9.31 -3.11
C THR A 82 8.97 9.17 -3.37
N GLN A 83 9.31 8.60 -4.54
CA GLN A 83 10.63 8.68 -5.14
C GLN A 83 10.62 9.80 -6.18
N ASP A 84 11.24 10.94 -5.86
CA ASP A 84 11.14 12.17 -6.67
C ASP A 84 11.58 11.99 -8.12
N HIS A 85 12.57 11.14 -8.37
CA HIS A 85 13.03 10.83 -9.72
C HIS A 85 12.01 9.99 -10.51
N ALA A 86 11.20 9.13 -9.85
CA ALA A 86 10.11 8.41 -10.47
C ALA A 86 8.97 9.37 -10.85
N ALA A 87 8.58 10.26 -9.93
CA ALA A 87 7.59 11.31 -10.19
C ALA A 87 8.04 12.21 -11.37
N ALA A 88 9.32 12.60 -11.40
CA ALA A 88 9.89 13.40 -12.49
C ALA A 88 9.83 12.67 -13.84
N ALA A 89 10.13 11.37 -13.89
CA ALA A 89 10.07 10.58 -15.13
C ALA A 89 8.63 10.51 -15.68
N ILE A 90 7.64 10.35 -14.81
CA ILE A 90 6.22 10.31 -15.19
C ILE A 90 5.74 11.70 -15.64
N ALA A 91 6.09 12.76 -14.92
CA ALA A 91 5.77 14.13 -15.33
C ALA A 91 6.37 14.47 -16.71
N ALA A 92 7.63 14.07 -16.96
CA ALA A 92 8.31 14.28 -18.24
C ALA A 92 7.66 13.50 -19.39
N SER A 93 7.01 12.36 -19.12
CA SER A 93 6.23 11.61 -20.12
C SER A 93 4.87 12.26 -20.46
N GLY A 94 4.50 13.32 -19.75
CA GLY A 94 3.25 14.07 -19.97
C GLY A 94 2.06 13.58 -19.15
N VAL A 95 2.25 12.64 -18.22
CA VAL A 95 1.21 12.20 -17.30
C VAL A 95 1.16 13.14 -16.08
N PRO A 96 -0.03 13.70 -15.74
CA PRO A 96 -0.18 14.52 -14.55
C PRO A 96 0.12 13.73 -13.28
N VAL A 97 1.11 14.21 -12.51
CA VAL A 97 1.51 13.63 -11.23
C VAL A 97 1.73 14.72 -10.18
N PHE A 98 1.20 14.49 -8.98
CA PHE A 98 1.23 15.41 -7.85
C PHE A 98 1.79 14.66 -6.65
N ALA A 99 3.11 14.67 -6.48
CA ALA A 99 3.79 13.93 -5.42
C ALA A 99 5.20 14.45 -5.19
N LYS A 100 5.57 14.63 -3.93
CA LYS A 100 6.92 14.99 -3.48
C LYS A 100 7.27 14.20 -2.23
N LYS A 101 8.52 13.75 -2.10
CA LYS A 101 8.97 13.17 -0.84
C LYS A 101 9.01 14.24 0.27
N GLY A 102 8.30 13.98 1.37
CA GLY A 102 8.24 14.91 2.49
C GLY A 102 7.23 16.05 2.29
N GLU A 103 6.21 15.86 1.49
CA GLU A 103 5.08 16.77 1.39
C GLU A 103 4.39 16.93 2.75
N THR A 104 3.80 18.08 3.01
CA THR A 104 3.01 18.34 4.21
C THR A 104 1.63 17.70 4.08
N LEU A 105 0.91 17.49 5.21
CA LEU A 105 -0.46 16.99 5.17
C LEU A 105 -1.41 17.89 4.36
N GLY A 106 -1.19 19.21 4.37
CA GLY A 106 -1.97 20.13 3.54
C GLY A 106 -1.70 19.94 2.04
N GLU A 107 -0.44 19.75 1.64
CA GLU A 107 -0.06 19.43 0.27
C GLU A 107 -0.61 18.06 -0.16
N TYR A 108 -0.54 17.06 0.72
CA TYR A 108 -1.07 15.72 0.49
C TYR A 108 -2.55 15.76 0.07
N TRP A 109 -3.41 16.38 0.87
CA TRP A 109 -4.83 16.48 0.56
C TRP A 109 -5.14 17.40 -0.65
N GLU A 110 -4.31 18.41 -0.89
CA GLU A 110 -4.38 19.19 -2.13
C GLU A 110 -4.05 18.32 -3.36
N TYR A 111 -3.06 17.43 -3.25
CA TYR A 111 -2.69 16.53 -4.35
C TYR A 111 -3.73 15.45 -4.60
N VAL A 112 -4.34 14.91 -3.56
CA VAL A 112 -5.51 14.02 -3.68
C VAL A 112 -6.68 14.74 -4.37
N ASP A 113 -6.96 16.00 -4.05
CA ASP A 113 -7.96 16.80 -4.75
C ASP A 113 -7.61 16.94 -6.25
N ARG A 114 -6.36 17.21 -6.57
CA ARG A 114 -5.92 17.48 -7.95
C ARG A 114 -5.99 16.27 -8.88
N ILE A 115 -5.95 15.05 -8.40
CA ILE A 115 -6.12 13.87 -9.28
C ILE A 115 -7.55 13.76 -9.82
N PHE A 116 -8.52 14.42 -9.19
CA PHE A 116 -9.90 14.50 -9.65
C PHE A 116 -10.21 15.76 -10.47
N ASP A 117 -9.26 16.69 -10.60
CA ASP A 117 -9.44 17.96 -11.31
C ASP A 117 -9.09 17.81 -12.80
N TRP A 118 -9.99 17.23 -13.57
CA TRP A 118 -9.79 16.91 -14.98
C TRP A 118 -10.10 18.13 -15.89
N PRO A 119 -9.40 18.29 -17.02
CA PRO A 119 -9.65 19.38 -17.95
C PRO A 119 -11.03 19.27 -18.61
N ASN A 120 -11.52 20.40 -19.16
CA ASN A 120 -12.78 20.49 -19.91
C ASN A 120 -14.02 20.03 -19.14
N ASP A 121 -14.03 20.24 -17.82
CA ASP A 121 -15.14 19.85 -16.93
C ASP A 121 -15.49 18.35 -16.98
N THR A 122 -14.51 17.51 -17.36
CA THR A 122 -14.62 16.05 -17.27
C THR A 122 -14.33 15.56 -15.86
N THR A 123 -14.56 14.28 -15.60
CA THR A 123 -14.38 13.65 -14.28
C THR A 123 -13.54 12.41 -14.37
N ALA A 124 -12.94 11.97 -13.27
CA ALA A 124 -12.49 10.60 -13.15
C ALA A 124 -13.70 9.65 -13.33
N ASN A 125 -13.44 8.44 -13.81
CA ASN A 125 -14.47 7.40 -13.89
C ASN A 125 -14.01 6.06 -13.27
N LEU A 126 -12.74 5.99 -12.85
CA LEU A 126 -12.19 4.91 -12.07
C LEU A 126 -11.25 5.46 -11.00
N ILE A 127 -11.18 4.79 -9.85
CA ILE A 127 -10.19 5.04 -8.82
C ILE A 127 -9.28 3.81 -8.70
N LEU A 128 -7.97 4.05 -8.56
CA LEU A 128 -6.99 3.07 -8.09
C LEU A 128 -6.43 3.62 -6.79
N ASP A 129 -6.75 2.97 -5.66
CA ASP A 129 -6.51 3.50 -4.32
C ASP A 129 -5.60 2.57 -3.50
N ASP A 130 -4.94 3.15 -2.52
CA ASP A 130 -4.11 2.44 -1.55
C ASP A 130 -4.28 3.09 -0.17
N GLY A 131 -5.12 2.46 0.67
CA GLY A 131 -5.56 2.98 1.96
C GLY A 131 -6.94 3.64 1.93
N GLY A 132 -7.52 3.84 0.76
CA GLY A 132 -8.88 4.35 0.59
C GLY A 132 -9.02 5.86 0.70
N ASP A 133 -7.94 6.63 0.71
CA ASP A 133 -8.02 8.08 0.97
C ASP A 133 -8.65 8.86 -0.19
N ALA A 134 -8.36 8.51 -1.44
CA ALA A 134 -9.00 9.14 -2.60
C ALA A 134 -10.49 8.82 -2.65
N THR A 135 -10.87 7.58 -2.35
CA THR A 135 -12.26 7.14 -2.25
C THR A 135 -13.01 7.89 -1.14
N MET A 136 -12.42 7.95 0.06
CA MET A 136 -13.02 8.64 1.21
C MET A 136 -13.14 10.13 0.96
N TYR A 137 -12.17 10.77 0.32
CA TYR A 137 -12.23 12.18 -0.05
C TYR A 137 -13.48 12.50 -0.86
N ILE A 138 -13.75 11.74 -1.92
CA ILE A 138 -14.92 11.93 -2.77
C ILE A 138 -16.23 11.62 -2.03
N LEU A 139 -16.28 10.51 -1.29
CA LEU A 139 -17.52 10.09 -0.61
C LEU A 139 -17.89 11.01 0.56
N LEU A 140 -16.93 11.43 1.37
CA LEU A 140 -17.16 12.38 2.46
C LEU A 140 -17.56 13.75 1.91
N GLY A 141 -16.90 14.23 0.86
CA GLY A 141 -17.27 15.47 0.20
C GLY A 141 -18.69 15.45 -0.36
N ALA A 142 -19.10 14.37 -1.01
CA ALA A 142 -20.46 14.22 -1.54
C ALA A 142 -21.52 14.16 -0.43
N ARG A 143 -21.21 13.53 0.71
CA ARG A 143 -22.08 13.54 1.91
C ARG A 143 -22.19 14.94 2.52
N ALA A 144 -21.09 15.68 2.58
CA ALA A 144 -21.08 17.06 3.04
C ALA A 144 -21.93 17.96 2.12
N GLU A 145 -21.85 17.81 0.80
CA GLU A 145 -22.70 18.51 -0.17
C GLU A 145 -24.20 18.16 -0.01
N ALA A 146 -24.52 16.94 0.43
CA ALA A 146 -25.88 16.53 0.76
C ALA A 146 -26.40 17.10 2.10
N GLY A 147 -25.56 17.86 2.82
CA GLY A 147 -25.92 18.51 4.07
C GLY A 147 -25.61 17.68 5.31
N GLU A 148 -24.87 16.55 5.18
CA GLU A 148 -24.43 15.79 6.33
C GLU A 148 -23.24 16.48 7.03
N THR A 149 -23.20 16.38 8.35
CA THR A 149 -22.04 16.83 9.12
C THR A 149 -20.98 15.74 9.10
N VAL A 150 -19.99 15.88 8.22
CA VAL A 150 -18.84 14.97 8.13
C VAL A 150 -17.68 15.50 8.96
N LEU A 151 -16.90 14.61 9.59
CA LEU A 151 -15.72 14.96 10.39
C LEU A 151 -16.01 16.08 11.41
N ALA A 152 -17.12 15.97 12.13
CA ALA A 152 -17.56 16.96 13.12
C ALA A 152 -16.55 17.16 14.26
N SER A 153 -15.81 16.08 14.61
CA SER A 153 -14.77 16.06 15.62
C SER A 153 -13.61 15.23 15.07
N PRO A 154 -12.71 15.83 14.30
CA PRO A 154 -11.55 15.13 13.76
C PRO A 154 -10.76 14.44 14.88
N SER A 155 -10.37 13.21 14.66
CA SER A 155 -9.67 12.38 15.64
C SER A 155 -8.15 12.47 15.49
N SER A 156 -7.68 13.07 14.39
CA SER A 156 -6.26 13.24 14.06
C SER A 156 -6.02 14.54 13.27
N GLU A 157 -4.77 14.98 13.25
CA GLU A 157 -4.34 16.10 12.42
C GLU A 157 -4.63 15.86 10.94
N GLU A 158 -4.49 14.63 10.47
CA GLU A 158 -4.78 14.21 9.10
C GLU A 158 -6.27 14.42 8.73
N GLU A 159 -7.20 14.07 9.64
CA GLU A 159 -8.64 14.34 9.46
C GLU A 159 -8.97 15.84 9.47
N GLU A 160 -8.21 16.66 10.23
CA GLU A 160 -8.37 18.13 10.19
C GLU A 160 -8.03 18.69 8.81
N PHE A 161 -6.92 18.26 8.21
CA PHE A 161 -6.52 18.68 6.86
C PHE A 161 -7.48 18.15 5.78
N LEU A 162 -7.94 16.90 5.90
CA LEU A 162 -8.97 16.34 5.01
C LEU A 162 -10.22 17.20 5.02
N LYS A 163 -10.72 17.51 6.23
CA LYS A 163 -11.92 18.36 6.39
C LYS A 163 -11.69 19.74 5.77
N ALA A 164 -10.55 20.37 6.06
CA ALA A 164 -10.22 21.69 5.51
C ALA A 164 -10.19 21.68 3.97
N GLN A 165 -9.67 20.63 3.35
CA GLN A 165 -9.63 20.50 1.88
C GLN A 165 -11.04 20.27 1.29
N ILE A 166 -11.90 19.47 1.94
CA ILE A 166 -13.31 19.30 1.56
C ILE A 166 -14.03 20.64 1.61
N ASP A 167 -13.93 21.35 2.71
CA ASP A 167 -14.57 22.67 2.90
C ASP A 167 -14.12 23.68 1.83
N LYS A 168 -12.80 23.70 1.53
CA LYS A 168 -12.20 24.55 0.48
C LYS A 168 -12.77 24.23 -0.91
N ARG A 169 -12.87 22.94 -1.28
CA ARG A 169 -13.41 22.53 -2.58
C ARG A 169 -14.92 22.83 -2.70
N MET A 170 -15.70 22.54 -1.66
CA MET A 170 -17.12 22.87 -1.63
C MET A 170 -17.38 24.37 -1.81
N ALA A 171 -16.60 25.21 -1.16
CA ALA A 171 -16.73 26.66 -1.28
C ALA A 171 -16.41 27.18 -2.69
N SER A 172 -15.41 26.59 -3.35
CA SER A 172 -14.97 27.01 -4.70
C SER A 172 -15.80 26.40 -5.83
N SER A 173 -16.37 25.23 -5.63
CA SER A 173 -17.04 24.45 -6.68
C SER A 173 -18.21 23.63 -6.11
N PRO A 174 -19.32 24.27 -5.73
CA PRO A 174 -20.49 23.56 -5.19
C PRO A 174 -21.03 22.48 -6.14
N GLY A 175 -21.32 21.29 -5.61
CA GLY A 175 -21.82 20.14 -6.40
C GLY A 175 -20.72 19.32 -7.08
N TRP A 176 -19.46 19.71 -6.91
CA TRP A 176 -18.33 19.04 -7.57
C TRP A 176 -18.12 17.61 -7.07
N PHE A 177 -18.19 17.36 -5.77
CA PHE A 177 -18.05 16.01 -5.20
C PHE A 177 -19.16 15.06 -5.64
N THR A 178 -20.39 15.54 -5.65
CA THR A 178 -21.53 14.77 -6.15
C THR A 178 -21.34 14.39 -7.61
N LYS A 179 -20.89 15.33 -8.45
CA LYS A 179 -20.57 15.09 -9.86
C LYS A 179 -19.46 14.05 -10.02
N GLN A 180 -18.39 14.12 -9.22
CA GLN A 180 -17.30 13.13 -9.26
C GLN A 180 -17.81 11.74 -8.86
N ARG A 181 -18.49 11.64 -7.71
CA ARG A 181 -19.06 10.37 -7.21
C ARG A 181 -19.95 9.69 -8.25
N ASP A 182 -20.84 10.45 -8.87
CA ASP A 182 -21.84 9.91 -9.82
C ASP A 182 -21.22 9.45 -11.15
N ALA A 183 -20.01 9.93 -11.47
CA ALA A 183 -19.28 9.54 -12.67
C ALA A 183 -18.40 8.29 -12.46
N LEU A 184 -18.13 7.91 -11.21
CA LEU A 184 -17.27 6.76 -10.89
C LEU A 184 -17.98 5.44 -11.19
N LYS A 185 -17.28 4.55 -11.88
CA LYS A 185 -17.72 3.19 -12.22
C LYS A 185 -17.20 2.14 -11.24
N GLY A 186 -16.15 2.45 -10.49
CA GLY A 186 -15.58 1.53 -9.53
C GLY A 186 -14.25 1.97 -8.98
N VAL A 187 -13.80 1.23 -7.97
CA VAL A 187 -12.49 1.38 -7.32
C VAL A 187 -11.78 0.04 -7.21
N SER A 188 -10.46 0.02 -7.42
CA SER A 188 -9.60 -1.08 -7.00
C SER A 188 -8.73 -0.63 -5.83
N GLU A 189 -8.65 -1.45 -4.77
CA GLU A 189 -7.97 -1.13 -3.51
C GLU A 189 -6.81 -2.09 -3.25
N GLU A 190 -5.64 -1.52 -2.96
CA GLU A 190 -4.37 -2.24 -2.81
C GLU A 190 -4.18 -2.84 -1.42
N THR A 191 -4.62 -2.17 -0.35
CA THR A 191 -4.19 -2.53 1.00
C THR A 191 -5.33 -2.88 1.96
N THR A 192 -5.01 -3.70 2.96
CA THR A 192 -5.97 -4.19 3.97
C THR A 192 -6.79 -3.08 4.62
N THR A 193 -6.18 -1.93 4.91
CA THR A 193 -6.88 -0.83 5.60
C THR A 193 -7.93 -0.17 4.72
N GLY A 194 -7.61 0.07 3.44
CA GLY A 194 -8.57 0.60 2.49
C GLY A 194 -9.70 -0.38 2.21
N VAL A 195 -9.38 -1.67 2.10
CA VAL A 195 -10.37 -2.76 1.98
C VAL A 195 -11.33 -2.79 3.17
N LEU A 196 -10.83 -2.64 4.40
CA LEU A 196 -11.69 -2.56 5.59
C LEU A 196 -12.67 -1.39 5.52
N ARG A 197 -12.20 -0.21 5.09
CA ARG A 197 -13.05 0.98 4.87
C ARG A 197 -14.13 0.70 3.83
N LEU A 198 -13.79 0.04 2.71
CA LEU A 198 -14.75 -0.33 1.68
C LEU A 198 -15.82 -1.32 2.17
N TYR A 199 -15.44 -2.32 2.97
CA TYR A 199 -16.41 -3.23 3.60
C TYR A 199 -17.34 -2.48 4.56
N GLN A 200 -16.81 -1.60 5.40
CA GLN A 200 -17.62 -0.77 6.30
C GLN A 200 -18.61 0.12 5.54
N LEU A 201 -18.17 0.72 4.42
CA LEU A 201 -19.05 1.50 3.54
C LEU A 201 -20.14 0.64 2.92
N ALA A 202 -19.80 -0.56 2.44
CA ALA A 202 -20.76 -1.48 1.82
C ALA A 202 -21.80 -1.97 2.84
N GLU A 203 -21.39 -2.33 4.04
CA GLU A 203 -22.28 -2.74 5.14
C GLU A 203 -23.24 -1.61 5.58
N ALA A 204 -22.75 -0.37 5.58
CA ALA A 204 -23.54 0.80 5.87
C ALA A 204 -24.44 1.26 4.69
N GLY A 205 -24.38 0.59 3.53
CA GLY A 205 -25.10 1.00 2.32
C GLY A 205 -24.59 2.30 1.69
N GLY A 206 -23.37 2.71 2.05
CA GLY A 206 -22.74 3.96 1.60
C GLY A 206 -21.76 3.81 0.43
N LEU A 207 -21.57 2.60 -0.13
CA LEU A 207 -20.71 2.37 -1.28
C LEU A 207 -21.53 2.52 -2.58
N PRO A 208 -21.30 3.57 -3.40
CA PRO A 208 -22.16 3.89 -4.56
C PRO A 208 -21.73 3.21 -5.86
N PHE A 209 -20.66 2.43 -5.85
CA PHE A 209 -20.10 1.72 -7.01
C PHE A 209 -19.44 0.41 -6.57
N PRO A 210 -19.17 -0.53 -7.49
CA PRO A 210 -18.43 -1.76 -7.18
C PRO A 210 -17.00 -1.47 -6.80
N ALA A 211 -16.45 -2.28 -5.89
CA ALA A 211 -15.06 -2.22 -5.47
C ALA A 211 -14.38 -3.58 -5.67
N ILE A 212 -13.17 -3.60 -6.21
CA ILE A 212 -12.33 -4.81 -6.26
C ILE A 212 -11.24 -4.71 -5.19
N ASN A 213 -11.29 -5.64 -4.25
CA ASN A 213 -10.29 -5.86 -3.22
C ASN A 213 -9.12 -6.63 -3.84
N VAL A 214 -8.09 -5.91 -4.27
CA VAL A 214 -6.85 -6.50 -4.80
C VAL A 214 -6.00 -7.09 -3.70
N ASN A 215 -6.06 -6.53 -2.48
CA ASN A 215 -5.26 -7.03 -1.35
C ASN A 215 -5.47 -8.53 -1.09
N ASP A 216 -6.70 -9.03 -1.24
CA ASP A 216 -7.04 -10.42 -0.94
C ASP A 216 -6.89 -11.38 -2.15
N SER A 217 -6.47 -10.87 -3.31
CA SER A 217 -5.93 -11.74 -4.37
C SER A 217 -4.75 -12.55 -3.82
N VAL A 218 -4.70 -13.85 -4.10
CA VAL A 218 -3.65 -14.72 -3.54
C VAL A 218 -2.26 -14.27 -3.99
N THR A 219 -2.12 -13.90 -5.27
CA THR A 219 -0.87 -13.39 -5.83
C THR A 219 -0.50 -11.99 -5.32
N LYS A 220 -1.39 -11.33 -4.57
CA LYS A 220 -1.05 -10.10 -3.81
C LYS A 220 -0.75 -10.43 -2.36
N SER A 221 -1.71 -10.93 -1.59
CA SER A 221 -1.57 -11.11 -0.13
C SER A 221 -0.46 -12.09 0.25
N LYS A 222 -0.30 -13.19 -0.48
CA LYS A 222 0.72 -14.21 -0.20
C LYS A 222 2.08 -13.90 -0.84
N PHE A 223 2.19 -12.84 -1.63
CA PHE A 223 3.42 -12.39 -2.28
C PHE A 223 3.87 -11.04 -1.75
N ASP A 224 3.13 -9.98 -1.98
CA ASP A 224 3.43 -8.62 -1.53
C ASP A 224 3.55 -8.54 0.00
N ASN A 225 2.45 -8.85 0.71
CA ASN A 225 2.43 -8.74 2.17
C ASN A 225 3.45 -9.67 2.83
N LEU A 226 3.73 -10.84 2.23
CA LEU A 226 4.66 -11.81 2.78
C LEU A 226 6.10 -11.57 2.31
N TYR A 227 6.36 -11.74 1.01
CA TYR A 227 7.71 -11.67 0.45
C TYR A 227 8.20 -10.22 0.32
N GLY A 228 7.31 -9.28 0.01
CA GLY A 228 7.64 -7.86 -0.03
C GLY A 228 8.13 -7.35 1.31
N CYS A 229 7.41 -7.63 2.39
CA CYS A 229 7.83 -7.26 3.75
C CYS A 229 9.08 -8.02 4.19
N ARG A 230 9.25 -9.28 3.75
CA ARG A 230 10.46 -10.07 4.02
C ARG A 230 11.72 -9.43 3.46
N GLU A 231 11.66 -8.83 2.27
CA GLU A 231 12.79 -8.12 1.67
C GLU A 231 12.95 -6.71 2.26
N SER A 232 11.87 -5.93 2.31
CA SER A 232 11.92 -4.50 2.55
C SER A 232 12.06 -4.09 4.01
N LEU A 233 11.60 -4.89 4.98
CA LEU A 233 11.76 -4.56 6.41
C LEU A 233 13.22 -4.43 6.80
N VAL A 234 14.01 -5.45 6.51
CA VAL A 234 15.42 -5.48 6.91
C VAL A 234 16.24 -4.48 6.10
N ASP A 235 15.84 -4.17 4.86
CA ASP A 235 16.44 -3.10 4.07
C ASP A 235 16.21 -1.74 4.76
N GLY A 236 14.98 -1.43 5.18
CA GLY A 236 14.65 -0.20 5.90
C GLY A 236 15.43 -0.06 7.21
N ILE A 237 15.47 -1.11 8.04
CA ILE A 237 16.21 -1.09 9.31
C ILE A 237 17.71 -0.89 9.08
N ARG A 238 18.31 -1.59 8.12
CA ARG A 238 19.75 -1.49 7.82
C ARG A 238 20.14 -0.13 7.27
N ARG A 239 19.39 0.41 6.32
CA ARG A 239 19.65 1.76 5.78
C ARG A 239 19.48 2.84 6.84
N ALA A 240 18.47 2.70 7.71
CA ALA A 240 18.25 3.65 8.80
C ALA A 240 19.37 3.65 9.84
N THR A 241 19.83 2.48 10.26
CA THR A 241 20.64 2.34 11.47
C THR A 241 22.00 1.71 11.28
N ASP A 242 22.23 1.05 10.14
CA ASP A 242 23.44 0.30 9.83
C ASP A 242 23.79 -0.78 10.90
N VAL A 243 22.77 -1.24 11.66
CA VAL A 243 22.99 -2.22 12.72
C VAL A 243 23.13 -3.63 12.18
N MET A 244 23.94 -4.42 12.83
CA MET A 244 24.02 -5.86 12.61
C MET A 244 22.81 -6.53 13.27
N LEU A 245 22.04 -7.30 12.52
CA LEU A 245 20.86 -8.02 13.04
C LEU A 245 21.26 -9.28 13.83
N ALA A 246 22.37 -9.93 13.43
CA ALA A 246 22.82 -11.16 14.05
C ALA A 246 23.08 -10.96 15.56
N GLY A 247 22.51 -11.88 16.35
CA GLY A 247 22.65 -11.86 17.82
C GLY A 247 21.68 -10.92 18.55
N LYS A 248 21.01 -10.00 17.87
CA LYS A 248 19.97 -9.14 18.48
C LYS A 248 18.71 -9.94 18.80
N VAL A 249 17.95 -9.44 19.77
CA VAL A 249 16.59 -9.89 20.05
C VAL A 249 15.65 -8.95 19.35
N ALA A 250 14.79 -9.48 18.48
CA ALA A 250 13.78 -8.71 17.78
C ALA A 250 12.39 -9.22 18.18
N VAL A 251 11.42 -8.32 18.30
CA VAL A 251 10.02 -8.66 18.46
C VAL A 251 9.22 -8.17 17.25
N VAL A 252 8.36 -9.03 16.73
CA VAL A 252 7.38 -8.71 15.69
C VAL A 252 6.00 -8.81 16.31
N ALA A 253 5.29 -7.69 16.34
CA ALA A 253 3.90 -7.64 16.78
C ALA A 253 2.98 -7.91 15.60
N GLY A 254 2.24 -9.03 15.68
CA GLY A 254 1.41 -9.56 14.60
C GLY A 254 2.09 -10.69 13.82
N TYR A 255 1.32 -11.75 13.48
CA TYR A 255 1.82 -12.89 12.70
C TYR A 255 0.87 -13.25 11.55
N GLY A 256 0.23 -12.22 10.95
CA GLY A 256 -0.39 -12.28 9.63
C GLY A 256 0.69 -12.36 8.54
N ASP A 257 0.32 -12.17 7.28
CA ASP A 257 1.28 -12.31 6.16
C ASP A 257 2.47 -11.35 6.30
N VAL A 258 2.24 -10.08 6.66
CA VAL A 258 3.29 -9.09 6.93
C VAL A 258 4.21 -9.51 8.08
N GLY A 259 3.62 -9.95 9.19
CA GLY A 259 4.39 -10.42 10.36
C GLY A 259 5.21 -11.66 10.07
N LYS A 260 4.66 -12.63 9.31
CA LYS A 260 5.37 -13.84 8.87
C LYS A 260 6.60 -13.50 8.03
N GLY A 261 6.44 -12.62 7.05
CA GLY A 261 7.56 -12.15 6.22
C GLY A 261 8.62 -11.45 7.05
N SER A 262 8.21 -10.53 7.92
CA SER A 262 9.07 -9.76 8.82
C SER A 262 9.85 -10.64 9.78
N ALA A 263 9.20 -11.57 10.47
CA ALA A 263 9.84 -12.50 11.38
C ALA A 263 10.85 -13.41 10.67
N ALA A 264 10.49 -13.90 9.48
CA ALA A 264 11.38 -14.74 8.67
C ALA A 264 12.66 -14.01 8.27
N SER A 265 12.58 -12.76 7.81
CA SER A 265 13.76 -12.00 7.39
C SER A 265 14.67 -11.62 8.55
N LEU A 266 14.12 -11.24 9.69
CA LEU A 266 14.91 -10.99 10.91
C LEU A 266 15.65 -12.26 11.38
N ARG A 267 14.96 -13.41 11.39
CA ARG A 267 15.57 -14.71 11.71
C ARG A 267 16.66 -15.09 10.72
N GLN A 268 16.46 -14.88 9.42
CA GLN A 268 17.48 -15.10 8.39
C GLN A 268 18.69 -14.17 8.56
N GLY A 269 18.45 -12.93 9.02
CA GLY A 269 19.52 -12.01 9.41
C GLY A 269 20.29 -12.40 10.66
N GLY A 270 19.91 -13.50 11.33
CA GLY A 270 20.54 -14.02 12.53
C GLY A 270 20.02 -13.44 13.84
N ALA A 271 18.90 -12.73 13.83
CA ALA A 271 18.22 -12.27 15.03
C ALA A 271 17.49 -13.42 15.75
N ARG A 272 17.38 -13.33 17.05
CA ARG A 272 16.48 -14.15 17.88
C ARG A 272 15.12 -13.45 17.90
N VAL A 273 14.11 -14.07 17.28
CA VAL A 273 12.81 -13.42 17.05
C VAL A 273 11.77 -13.92 18.04
N MET A 274 11.11 -12.99 18.70
CA MET A 274 9.87 -13.17 19.46
C MET A 274 8.69 -12.64 18.65
N VAL A 275 7.51 -13.19 18.86
CA VAL A 275 6.27 -12.76 18.21
C VAL A 275 5.23 -12.43 19.28
N THR A 276 4.49 -11.35 19.10
CA THR A 276 3.27 -11.09 19.88
C THR A 276 2.05 -11.23 18.98
N GLU A 277 1.00 -11.89 19.44
CA GLU A 277 -0.17 -12.16 18.61
C GLU A 277 -1.42 -12.34 19.48
N VAL A 278 -2.56 -11.91 18.96
CA VAL A 278 -3.87 -12.04 19.63
C VAL A 278 -4.72 -13.18 19.05
N ASP A 279 -4.50 -13.52 17.76
CA ASP A 279 -5.16 -14.65 17.10
C ASP A 279 -4.47 -15.96 17.51
N PRO A 280 -5.20 -16.89 18.16
CA PRO A 280 -4.62 -18.16 18.61
C PRO A 280 -4.13 -19.05 17.46
N ILE A 281 -4.71 -18.92 16.26
CA ILE A 281 -4.25 -19.69 15.07
C ILE A 281 -2.91 -19.16 14.59
N CYS A 282 -2.77 -17.84 14.43
CA CYS A 282 -1.50 -17.20 14.05
C CYS A 282 -0.43 -17.41 15.13
N ALA A 283 -0.78 -17.31 16.41
CA ALA A 283 0.13 -17.58 17.51
C ALA A 283 0.66 -19.03 17.49
N LEU A 284 -0.25 -20.00 17.25
CA LEU A 284 0.14 -21.40 17.12
C LEU A 284 1.06 -21.62 15.91
N GLN A 285 0.76 -21.00 14.77
CA GLN A 285 1.63 -21.07 13.59
C GLN A 285 3.03 -20.51 13.90
N ALA A 286 3.14 -19.37 14.59
CA ALA A 286 4.41 -18.80 15.00
C ALA A 286 5.20 -19.77 15.90
N ALA A 287 4.54 -20.39 16.88
CA ALA A 287 5.16 -21.37 17.77
C ALA A 287 5.65 -22.63 17.02
N MET A 288 4.87 -23.12 16.05
CA MET A 288 5.24 -24.26 15.21
C MET A 288 6.43 -23.95 14.28
N GLU A 289 6.58 -22.69 13.86
CA GLU A 289 7.74 -22.20 13.12
C GLU A 289 8.97 -21.98 14.02
N GLY A 290 8.86 -22.18 15.33
CA GLY A 290 9.96 -22.11 16.30
C GLY A 290 10.22 -20.69 16.84
N TYR A 291 9.26 -19.79 16.75
CA TYR A 291 9.31 -18.49 17.40
C TYR A 291 8.84 -18.59 18.85
N GLU A 292 9.43 -17.79 19.73
CA GLU A 292 8.91 -17.57 21.08
C GLU A 292 7.71 -16.63 21.00
N VAL A 293 6.51 -17.10 21.37
CA VAL A 293 5.30 -16.27 21.40
C VAL A 293 5.12 -15.72 22.81
N VAL A 294 5.08 -14.39 22.93
CA VAL A 294 5.09 -13.66 24.20
C VAL A 294 4.11 -12.48 24.15
N THR A 295 3.90 -11.82 25.28
CA THR A 295 3.21 -10.51 25.30
C THR A 295 4.22 -9.37 25.08
N MET A 296 3.72 -8.16 24.75
CA MET A 296 4.60 -6.99 24.57
C MET A 296 5.29 -6.61 25.89
N GLU A 297 4.62 -6.75 27.04
CA GLU A 297 5.20 -6.51 28.35
C GLU A 297 6.38 -7.46 28.65
N GLN A 298 6.29 -8.71 28.19
CA GLN A 298 7.37 -9.68 28.33
C GLN A 298 8.54 -9.41 27.38
N ALA A 299 8.25 -8.85 26.20
CA ALA A 299 9.24 -8.54 25.16
C ALA A 299 9.97 -7.22 25.41
N ALA A 300 9.27 -6.17 25.90
CA ALA A 300 9.80 -4.83 26.04
C ALA A 300 11.17 -4.76 26.75
N PRO A 301 11.40 -5.39 27.92
CA PRO A 301 12.72 -5.32 28.58
C PRO A 301 13.81 -6.17 27.93
N LYS A 302 13.47 -7.01 26.94
CA LYS A 302 14.39 -7.99 26.36
C LYS A 302 14.83 -7.66 24.95
N ALA A 303 13.97 -7.02 24.15
CA ALA A 303 14.22 -6.82 22.74
C ALA A 303 15.11 -5.60 22.46
N ASP A 304 15.86 -5.68 21.36
CA ASP A 304 16.69 -4.62 20.80
C ASP A 304 15.99 -3.93 19.61
N ILE A 305 15.10 -4.68 18.92
CA ILE A 305 14.37 -4.21 17.74
C ILE A 305 12.89 -4.56 17.91
N PHE A 306 12.03 -3.59 17.69
CA PHE A 306 10.57 -3.70 17.75
C PHE A 306 9.96 -3.37 16.40
N VAL A 307 9.12 -4.26 15.88
CA VAL A 307 8.43 -4.11 14.59
C VAL A 307 6.94 -4.33 14.80
N THR A 308 6.11 -3.38 14.44
CA THR A 308 4.65 -3.55 14.43
C THR A 308 4.14 -3.89 13.04
N ALA A 309 3.19 -4.82 12.97
CA ALA A 309 2.65 -5.39 11.73
C ALA A 309 1.20 -5.89 11.90
N THR A 310 0.40 -5.22 12.72
CA THR A 310 -0.94 -5.69 13.13
C THR A 310 -2.09 -5.01 12.40
N GLY A 311 -1.87 -3.80 11.87
CA GLY A 311 -2.94 -2.93 11.38
C GLY A 311 -3.89 -2.41 12.48
N ASN A 312 -3.52 -2.56 13.77
CA ASN A 312 -4.30 -2.12 14.92
C ASN A 312 -3.73 -0.78 15.46
N ARG A 313 -4.20 -0.32 16.59
CA ARG A 313 -3.75 0.92 17.23
C ARG A 313 -3.09 0.64 18.60
N ASP A 314 -2.16 1.51 19.00
CA ASP A 314 -1.53 1.51 20.33
C ASP A 314 -0.95 0.13 20.73
N VAL A 315 -0.37 -0.60 19.79
CA VAL A 315 0.25 -1.91 20.02
C VAL A 315 1.53 -1.76 20.84
N ILE A 316 2.29 -0.70 20.56
CA ILE A 316 3.40 -0.25 21.41
C ILE A 316 2.98 1.04 22.11
N THR A 317 2.73 0.95 23.41
CA THR A 317 2.35 2.08 24.26
C THR A 317 3.56 2.76 24.87
N ILE A 318 3.36 3.96 25.44
CA ILE A 318 4.39 4.68 26.18
C ILE A 318 4.95 3.86 27.37
N ASP A 319 4.13 3.04 28.02
CA ASP A 319 4.56 2.19 29.12
C ASP A 319 5.52 1.09 28.62
N HIS A 320 5.23 0.47 27.49
CA HIS A 320 6.16 -0.45 26.84
C HIS A 320 7.49 0.24 26.49
N MET A 321 7.45 1.46 25.92
CA MET A 321 8.65 2.21 25.55
C MET A 321 9.53 2.55 26.76
N ARG A 322 8.92 2.82 27.91
CA ARG A 322 9.64 3.06 29.17
C ARG A 322 10.41 1.85 29.67
N GLU A 323 9.94 0.64 29.39
CA GLU A 323 10.58 -0.61 29.79
C GLU A 323 11.63 -1.11 28.77
N MET A 324 11.69 -0.51 27.58
CA MET A 324 12.66 -0.90 26.54
C MET A 324 14.10 -0.64 26.98
N LYS A 325 15.04 -1.34 26.36
CA LYS A 325 16.48 -1.10 26.53
C LYS A 325 16.86 0.29 26.02
N ASP A 326 17.95 0.81 26.55
CA ASP A 326 18.59 1.98 25.95
C ASP A 326 18.92 1.75 24.48
N ARG A 327 18.53 2.71 23.63
CA ARG A 327 18.68 2.66 22.16
C ARG A 327 18.01 1.48 21.48
N ALA A 328 16.91 0.99 22.05
CA ALA A 328 16.02 0.08 21.34
C ALA A 328 15.51 0.76 20.05
N ILE A 329 15.49 -0.01 18.96
CA ILE A 329 15.01 0.45 17.65
C ILE A 329 13.53 0.08 17.54
N VAL A 330 12.68 1.08 17.28
CA VAL A 330 11.23 0.90 17.15
C VAL A 330 10.80 1.34 15.76
N CYS A 331 10.09 0.49 15.06
CA CYS A 331 9.58 0.77 13.73
C CYS A 331 8.25 0.07 13.45
N ASN A 332 7.55 0.57 12.45
CA ASN A 332 6.29 0.03 11.96
C ASN A 332 6.43 -0.37 10.48
N ILE A 333 5.80 -1.47 10.09
CA ILE A 333 5.66 -1.88 8.69
C ILE A 333 4.17 -2.04 8.29
N GLY A 334 3.24 -1.73 9.20
CA GLY A 334 1.83 -1.57 8.90
C GLY A 334 1.54 -0.27 8.14
N HIS A 335 0.41 -0.20 7.48
CA HIS A 335 0.09 0.92 6.58
C HIS A 335 0.03 2.28 7.28
N PHE A 336 -0.59 2.36 8.47
CA PHE A 336 -0.72 3.61 9.23
C PHE A 336 0.23 3.70 10.42
N ASP A 337 0.41 4.93 10.93
CA ASP A 337 1.33 5.28 12.01
C ASP A 337 0.74 5.14 13.43
N ASN A 338 -0.46 4.58 13.55
CA ASN A 338 -1.18 4.48 14.82
C ASN A 338 -0.86 3.22 15.65
N GLU A 339 -0.05 2.30 15.13
CA GLU A 339 0.37 1.11 15.88
C GLU A 339 1.33 1.43 17.03
N ILE A 340 2.12 2.48 16.88
CA ILE A 340 3.03 2.99 17.89
C ILE A 340 2.44 4.29 18.45
N GLN A 341 2.35 4.39 19.77
CA GLN A 341 1.77 5.56 20.46
C GLN A 341 2.72 6.78 20.40
N VAL A 342 3.02 7.23 19.17
CA VAL A 342 3.98 8.31 18.91
C VAL A 342 3.54 9.64 19.52
N ALA A 343 2.24 9.93 19.53
CA ALA A 343 1.69 11.15 20.12
C ALA A 343 2.04 11.29 21.61
N ALA A 344 2.20 10.18 22.34
CA ALA A 344 2.61 10.21 23.75
C ALA A 344 4.05 10.67 23.95
N LEU A 345 4.86 10.70 22.87
CA LEU A 345 6.25 11.15 22.88
C LEU A 345 6.41 12.67 22.61
N ASN A 346 5.34 13.40 22.32
CA ASN A 346 5.41 14.83 21.98
C ASN A 346 6.05 15.71 23.08
N ASN A 347 5.99 15.28 24.34
CA ASN A 347 6.59 16.00 25.48
C ASN A 347 8.02 15.52 25.82
N TYR A 348 8.60 14.62 25.04
CA TYR A 348 9.95 14.12 25.22
C TYR A 348 10.94 14.91 24.33
N SER A 349 12.23 14.75 24.59
CA SER A 349 13.27 15.41 23.78
C SER A 349 13.53 14.59 22.52
N TRP A 350 13.33 15.21 21.35
CA TRP A 350 13.57 14.61 20.04
C TRP A 350 14.86 15.15 19.43
N SER A 351 15.66 14.28 18.87
CA SER A 351 16.87 14.63 18.11
C SER A 351 16.88 13.85 16.80
N GLU A 352 16.73 14.54 15.67
CA GLU A 352 16.89 13.90 14.36
C GLU A 352 18.36 13.56 14.13
N VAL A 353 18.66 12.27 14.02
CA VAL A 353 20.03 11.77 13.74
C VAL A 353 20.34 11.91 12.26
N LYS A 354 19.38 11.58 11.42
CA LYS A 354 19.35 11.77 9.95
C LYS A 354 17.89 11.66 9.50
N PRO A 355 17.53 12.04 8.26
CA PRO A 355 16.15 11.94 7.78
C PRO A 355 15.50 10.60 8.10
N GLN A 356 14.31 10.63 8.72
CA GLN A 356 13.51 9.48 9.14
C GLN A 356 14.13 8.61 10.26
N VAL A 357 15.13 9.10 10.98
CA VAL A 357 15.74 8.44 12.15
C VAL A 357 15.80 9.42 13.29
N ASP A 358 14.93 9.26 14.27
CA ASP A 358 14.83 10.12 15.44
C ASP A 358 15.29 9.39 16.70
N GLU A 359 16.11 10.04 17.52
CA GLU A 359 16.45 9.62 18.88
C GLU A 359 15.57 10.37 19.87
N ILE A 360 14.91 9.65 20.76
CA ILE A 360 13.98 10.21 21.75
C ILE A 360 14.55 9.93 23.13
N GLU A 361 14.81 10.98 23.90
CA GLU A 361 15.37 10.90 25.24
C GLU A 361 14.27 10.93 26.31
N PHE A 362 14.29 9.93 27.19
CA PHE A 362 13.39 9.79 28.32
C PHE A 362 13.93 10.53 29.56
N PRO A 363 13.09 10.87 30.55
CA PRO A 363 13.50 11.63 31.73
C PRO A 363 14.61 10.97 32.57
N ASP A 364 14.77 9.66 32.49
CA ASP A 364 15.83 8.89 33.17
C ASP A 364 17.16 8.85 32.40
N GLY A 365 17.23 9.54 31.24
CA GLY A 365 18.38 9.57 30.35
C GLY A 365 18.47 8.41 29.38
N LYS A 366 17.56 7.45 29.44
CA LYS A 366 17.45 6.39 28.43
C LYS A 366 17.01 6.99 27.09
N ARG A 367 17.44 6.39 26.00
CA ARG A 367 17.10 6.81 24.65
C ARG A 367 16.46 5.68 23.85
N MET A 368 15.60 6.03 22.93
CA MET A 368 14.97 5.12 21.96
C MET A 368 15.19 5.65 20.56
N ILE A 369 15.37 4.78 19.58
CA ILE A 369 15.48 5.13 18.16
C ILE A 369 14.14 4.82 17.50
N LEU A 370 13.44 5.85 17.03
CA LEU A 370 12.19 5.71 16.28
C LEU A 370 12.46 5.91 14.79
N LEU A 371 12.02 4.96 13.96
CA LEU A 371 12.19 5.02 12.52
C LEU A 371 10.92 5.51 11.84
N ALA A 372 11.09 6.35 10.81
CA ALA A 372 10.04 6.92 9.96
C ALA A 372 8.88 7.55 10.77
N LYS A 373 9.17 8.05 11.98
CA LYS A 373 8.18 8.63 12.91
C LYS A 373 6.99 7.69 13.19
N GLY A 374 7.22 6.39 13.19
CA GLY A 374 6.19 5.36 13.37
C GLY A 374 5.42 4.99 12.10
N ARG A 375 5.70 5.64 10.95
CA ARG A 375 5.13 5.29 9.65
C ARG A 375 5.87 4.11 9.01
N LEU A 376 5.48 3.73 7.79
CA LEU A 376 6.09 2.62 7.03
C LEU A 376 7.61 2.74 6.93
N VAL A 377 8.34 1.90 7.67
CA VAL A 377 9.82 1.92 7.72
C VAL A 377 10.46 1.59 6.37
N ASN A 378 9.86 0.67 5.62
CA ASN A 378 10.38 0.24 4.32
C ASN A 378 10.31 1.33 3.24
N LEU A 379 9.36 2.24 3.31
CA LEU A 379 9.20 3.37 2.40
C LEU A 379 9.83 4.67 2.96
N GLY A 380 9.73 4.87 4.27
CA GLY A 380 10.34 6.04 4.91
C GLY A 380 11.88 5.98 4.93
N CYS A 381 12.43 4.82 5.28
CA CYS A 381 13.88 4.62 5.43
C CYS A 381 14.54 3.91 4.25
N ALA A 382 13.78 3.34 3.31
CA ALA A 382 14.27 2.65 2.12
C ALA A 382 13.41 2.99 0.89
N THR A 383 13.27 2.05 -0.03
CA THR A 383 12.60 2.24 -1.33
C THR A 383 11.36 1.36 -1.53
N GLY A 384 10.88 0.72 -0.46
CA GLY A 384 9.71 -0.15 -0.48
C GLY A 384 9.98 -1.56 -0.98
N HIS A 385 8.95 -2.21 -1.49
CA HIS A 385 9.02 -3.59 -1.96
C HIS A 385 9.76 -3.71 -3.30
N PRO A 386 10.43 -4.86 -3.55
CA PRO A 386 11.16 -5.08 -4.79
C PRO A 386 10.23 -5.21 -6.00
N SER A 387 10.74 -4.84 -7.17
CA SER A 387 9.97 -4.75 -8.41
C SER A 387 9.23 -6.03 -8.79
N PHE A 388 9.84 -7.21 -8.59
CA PHE A 388 9.21 -8.48 -8.92
C PHE A 388 7.93 -8.75 -8.09
N VAL A 389 7.98 -8.43 -6.82
CA VAL A 389 6.80 -8.55 -5.93
C VAL A 389 5.71 -7.56 -6.33
N MET A 390 6.08 -6.30 -6.55
CA MET A 390 5.15 -5.27 -6.99
C MET A 390 4.57 -5.56 -8.39
N SER A 391 5.30 -6.28 -9.24
CA SER A 391 4.74 -6.77 -10.50
C SER A 391 3.50 -7.64 -10.29
N ALA A 392 3.50 -8.53 -9.30
CA ALA A 392 2.33 -9.36 -9.00
C ALA A 392 1.14 -8.49 -8.54
N SER A 393 1.34 -7.61 -7.56
CA SER A 393 0.30 -6.69 -7.06
C SER A 393 -0.24 -5.80 -8.16
N PHE A 394 0.62 -5.17 -8.92
CA PHE A 394 0.20 -4.20 -9.95
C PHE A 394 -0.39 -4.86 -11.20
N THR A 395 -0.02 -6.11 -11.49
CA THR A 395 -0.73 -6.88 -12.52
C THR A 395 -2.18 -7.15 -12.09
N ASN A 396 -2.42 -7.48 -10.81
CA ASN A 396 -3.78 -7.57 -10.26
C ASN A 396 -4.52 -6.23 -10.37
N GLN A 397 -3.87 -5.10 -10.07
CA GLN A 397 -4.48 -3.76 -10.20
C GLN A 397 -4.90 -3.46 -11.64
N VAL A 398 -4.03 -3.70 -12.63
CA VAL A 398 -4.36 -3.48 -14.04
C VAL A 398 -5.54 -4.35 -14.47
N LEU A 399 -5.55 -5.64 -14.09
CA LEU A 399 -6.65 -6.54 -14.39
C LEU A 399 -7.95 -6.13 -13.70
N ALA A 400 -7.88 -5.65 -12.44
CA ALA A 400 -9.03 -5.11 -11.73
C ALA A 400 -9.61 -3.86 -12.39
N GLN A 401 -8.76 -2.93 -12.85
CA GLN A 401 -9.20 -1.75 -13.60
C GLN A 401 -9.83 -2.14 -14.94
N MET A 402 -9.27 -3.13 -15.64
CA MET A 402 -9.86 -3.65 -16.88
C MET A 402 -11.23 -4.29 -16.64
N GLU A 403 -11.37 -5.10 -15.56
CA GLU A 403 -12.62 -5.76 -15.19
C GLU A 403 -13.69 -4.73 -14.83
N LEU A 404 -13.37 -3.75 -13.99
CA LEU A 404 -14.30 -2.67 -13.63
C LEU A 404 -14.72 -1.83 -14.84
N TRP A 405 -13.79 -1.59 -15.78
CA TRP A 405 -14.08 -0.80 -16.97
C TRP A 405 -14.96 -1.53 -17.97
N ALA A 406 -14.65 -2.79 -18.26
CA ALA A 406 -15.35 -3.58 -19.27
C ALA A 406 -16.65 -4.19 -18.76
N GLU A 407 -16.67 -4.64 -17.50
CA GLU A 407 -17.71 -5.50 -16.94
C GLU A 407 -18.37 -4.89 -15.68
N GLY A 408 -18.04 -3.67 -15.32
CA GLY A 408 -18.52 -3.01 -14.09
C GLY A 408 -20.04 -3.03 -13.90
N GLU A 409 -20.81 -3.00 -14.99
CA GLU A 409 -22.27 -3.07 -14.95
C GLU A 409 -22.82 -4.44 -14.46
N LYS A 410 -22.00 -5.48 -14.45
CA LYS A 410 -22.37 -6.82 -13.93
C LYS A 410 -22.24 -6.93 -12.41
N TYR A 411 -21.54 -5.97 -11.79
CA TYR A 411 -21.29 -5.95 -10.37
C TYR A 411 -22.29 -5.07 -9.64
N GLU A 412 -22.79 -5.54 -8.51
CA GLU A 412 -23.53 -4.71 -7.57
C GLU A 412 -22.55 -3.80 -6.80
N ASN A 413 -23.08 -2.77 -6.14
CA ASN A 413 -22.28 -1.87 -5.29
C ASN A 413 -21.81 -2.58 -4.01
N LYS A 414 -20.86 -3.50 -4.16
CA LYS A 414 -20.28 -4.34 -3.12
C LYS A 414 -18.77 -4.47 -3.32
N VAL A 415 -18.11 -5.06 -2.36
CA VAL A 415 -16.68 -5.40 -2.43
C VAL A 415 -16.51 -6.83 -2.95
N TYR A 416 -15.70 -6.99 -3.97
CA TYR A 416 -15.39 -8.26 -4.63
C TYR A 416 -13.88 -8.51 -4.61
N THR A 417 -13.47 -9.77 -4.61
CA THR A 417 -12.10 -10.16 -4.94
C THR A 417 -11.97 -10.36 -6.46
N LEU A 418 -10.76 -10.22 -6.97
CA LEU A 418 -10.49 -10.50 -8.38
C LEU A 418 -10.86 -11.96 -8.72
N PRO A 419 -11.54 -12.23 -9.85
CA PRO A 419 -11.86 -13.58 -10.27
C PRO A 419 -10.63 -14.50 -10.28
N ARG A 420 -10.78 -15.74 -9.76
CA ARG A 420 -9.66 -16.66 -9.58
C ARG A 420 -8.84 -16.92 -10.82
N HIS A 421 -9.48 -17.03 -11.99
CA HIS A 421 -8.75 -17.24 -13.24
C HIS A 421 -7.81 -16.07 -13.59
N LEU A 422 -8.12 -14.86 -13.16
CA LEU A 422 -7.26 -13.69 -13.33
C LEU A 422 -6.10 -13.72 -12.32
N ASP A 423 -6.36 -14.13 -11.08
CA ASP A 423 -5.32 -14.31 -10.06
C ASP A 423 -4.32 -15.42 -10.48
N GLU A 424 -4.81 -16.56 -11.01
CA GLU A 424 -3.96 -17.60 -11.60
C GLU A 424 -3.18 -17.09 -12.84
N LYS A 425 -3.78 -16.23 -13.69
CA LYS A 425 -3.09 -15.58 -14.80
C LYS A 425 -1.92 -14.74 -14.30
N VAL A 426 -2.10 -13.97 -13.23
CA VAL A 426 -1.01 -13.19 -12.61
C VAL A 426 0.15 -14.11 -12.24
N ALA A 427 -0.11 -15.20 -11.52
CA ALA A 427 0.93 -16.16 -11.15
C ALA A 427 1.65 -16.73 -12.39
N ALA A 428 0.90 -17.16 -13.40
CA ALA A 428 1.45 -17.75 -14.62
C ALA A 428 2.40 -16.82 -15.37
N LEU A 429 2.08 -15.52 -15.44
CA LEU A 429 2.91 -14.50 -16.10
C LEU A 429 4.28 -14.30 -15.42
N HIS A 430 4.42 -14.68 -14.15
CA HIS A 430 5.66 -14.50 -13.37
C HIS A 430 6.58 -15.74 -13.38
N LEU A 431 6.05 -16.93 -13.70
CA LEU A 431 6.80 -18.20 -13.55
C LEU A 431 8.06 -18.27 -14.40
N ALA A 432 8.00 -17.82 -15.66
CA ALA A 432 9.14 -17.86 -16.56
C ALA A 432 10.32 -17.03 -16.05
N LYS A 433 10.05 -15.90 -15.40
CA LYS A 433 11.09 -15.01 -14.84
C LYS A 433 11.91 -15.69 -13.75
N VAL A 434 11.29 -16.56 -12.96
CA VAL A 434 11.97 -17.33 -11.91
C VAL A 434 12.40 -18.73 -12.36
N GLY A 435 12.32 -19.02 -13.65
CA GLY A 435 12.73 -20.32 -14.22
C GLY A 435 11.83 -21.50 -13.84
N ALA A 436 10.60 -21.23 -13.41
CA ALA A 436 9.64 -22.26 -13.03
C ALA A 436 8.83 -22.76 -14.24
N THR A 437 8.60 -24.07 -14.30
CA THR A 437 7.79 -24.73 -15.34
C THR A 437 6.67 -25.51 -14.70
N LEU A 438 5.43 -25.27 -15.13
CA LEU A 438 4.27 -25.99 -14.65
C LEU A 438 4.17 -27.39 -15.28
N SER A 439 3.78 -28.36 -14.45
CA SER A 439 3.26 -29.64 -14.95
C SER A 439 1.90 -29.43 -15.61
N GLN A 440 1.61 -30.21 -16.62
CA GLN A 440 0.29 -30.20 -17.30
C GLN A 440 -0.57 -31.36 -16.82
N LEU A 441 -1.83 -31.08 -16.50
CA LEU A 441 -2.80 -32.13 -16.23
C LEU A 441 -3.14 -32.92 -17.51
N ARG A 442 -3.14 -34.24 -17.41
CA ARG A 442 -3.80 -35.08 -18.44
C ARG A 442 -5.32 -35.00 -18.25
N PRO A 443 -6.11 -35.29 -19.29
CA PRO A 443 -7.58 -35.27 -19.19
C PRO A 443 -8.10 -36.14 -18.05
N ASP A 444 -7.57 -37.35 -17.90
CA ASP A 444 -7.94 -38.28 -16.84
C ASP A 444 -7.66 -37.79 -15.42
N GLN A 445 -6.62 -36.96 -15.26
CA GLN A 445 -6.28 -36.32 -13.98
C GLN A 445 -7.21 -35.15 -13.68
N ALA A 446 -7.52 -34.33 -14.68
CA ALA A 446 -8.45 -33.20 -14.56
C ALA A 446 -9.84 -33.70 -14.17
N ASP A 447 -10.34 -34.73 -14.88
CA ASP A 447 -11.63 -35.42 -14.58
C ASP A 447 -11.66 -36.00 -13.17
N TYR A 448 -10.57 -36.64 -12.72
CA TYR A 448 -10.49 -37.24 -11.39
C TYR A 448 -10.62 -36.22 -10.24
N ILE A 449 -10.04 -35.03 -10.41
CA ILE A 449 -10.11 -33.96 -9.38
C ILE A 449 -11.23 -32.95 -9.65
N GLY A 450 -11.97 -33.07 -10.76
CA GLY A 450 -13.12 -32.24 -11.08
C GLY A 450 -12.77 -30.78 -11.43
N VAL A 451 -11.66 -30.58 -12.17
CA VAL A 451 -11.25 -29.26 -12.64
C VAL A 451 -11.08 -29.23 -14.16
N GLU A 452 -11.10 -28.06 -14.75
CA GLU A 452 -10.69 -27.90 -16.15
C GLU A 452 -9.18 -28.17 -16.31
N GLN A 453 -8.77 -28.72 -17.45
CA GLN A 453 -7.36 -29.05 -17.72
C GLN A 453 -6.44 -27.81 -17.66
N GLN A 454 -6.97 -26.65 -17.96
CA GLN A 454 -6.26 -25.35 -17.96
C GLN A 454 -6.53 -24.49 -16.71
N GLY A 455 -7.26 -25.04 -15.73
CA GLY A 455 -7.66 -24.32 -14.52
C GLY A 455 -9.04 -23.64 -14.64
N PRO A 456 -9.54 -23.04 -13.58
CA PRO A 456 -8.90 -22.89 -12.26
C PRO A 456 -8.63 -24.24 -11.56
N PHE A 457 -7.43 -24.37 -10.97
CA PHE A 457 -6.97 -25.64 -10.37
C PHE A 457 -7.49 -25.88 -8.96
N LYS A 458 -8.07 -24.87 -8.32
CA LYS A 458 -8.64 -24.94 -6.97
C LYS A 458 -10.04 -24.31 -6.95
N SER A 459 -10.89 -24.81 -6.06
CA SER A 459 -12.22 -24.23 -5.84
C SER A 459 -12.14 -22.83 -5.21
N GLU A 460 -13.22 -22.05 -5.32
CA GLU A 460 -13.32 -20.71 -4.71
C GLU A 460 -13.14 -20.74 -3.17
N GLN A 461 -13.48 -21.86 -2.51
CA GLN A 461 -13.32 -22.02 -1.06
C GLN A 461 -11.90 -22.39 -0.64
N TYR A 462 -11.02 -22.75 -1.58
CA TYR A 462 -9.65 -23.15 -1.22
C TYR A 462 -8.89 -21.96 -0.61
N ARG A 463 -8.18 -22.20 0.49
CA ARG A 463 -7.30 -21.24 1.16
C ARG A 463 -5.85 -21.67 0.95
N TYR A 464 -5.03 -20.76 0.40
CA TYR A 464 -3.58 -20.94 0.18
C TYR A 464 -2.76 -20.72 1.45
#